data_fd11cd5116e086680b7834ffc0fd79fb
#
_entry.id   fd11cd5116e086680b7834ffc0fd79fb
#
_cell.length_a   1.000
_cell.length_b   1.000
_cell.length_c   1.000
_cell.angle_alpha   90.00
_cell.angle_beta   90.00
_cell.angle_gamma   90.00
#
_symmetry.space_group_name_H-M   'P 1'
#
loop_
_entity.id
_entity.type
_entity.pdbx_description
1 polymer ?
#
loop_
_entity_poly.entity_id
_entity_poly.type
_entity_poly.pdbx_seq_one_letter_code
_entity_poly.pdbx_strand_id
1 'polypeptide(L)'
;MTAVHSVRRADDCGAWAVVVLHGEVDLALAPALREIVDALIAEGRARIVLDLEDVSFMDSSALGVLVYAMRQAEALDGALRLAGPCEQVRRMLELTGLGTVVQVFAGVAAACDHPDL
;
A
#
# COMPACT_ATOMS: atom_id res chain seq x y z
N MET A 1 0.33 -27.67 -1.44
CA MET A 1 -0.45 -26.46 -1.35
C MET A 1 0.46 -25.25 -1.37
N THR A 2 0.27 -24.38 -2.30
CA THR A 2 1.10 -23.20 -2.42
C THR A 2 0.59 -22.08 -1.55
N ALA A 3 1.49 -21.32 -0.99
CA ALA A 3 1.15 -20.07 -0.36
C ALA A 3 0.56 -19.16 -1.42
N VAL A 4 -0.49 -18.45 -1.06
CA VAL A 4 -1.14 -17.53 -1.97
C VAL A 4 -0.55 -16.15 -1.76
N HIS A 5 0.08 -15.64 -2.81
CA HIS A 5 0.55 -14.26 -2.83
C HIS A 5 -0.33 -13.54 -3.83
N SER A 6 -1.00 -12.50 -3.40
CA SER A 6 -1.88 -11.80 -4.30
C SER A 6 -1.95 -10.32 -4.03
N VAL A 7 -2.24 -9.57 -5.09
CA VAL A 7 -2.56 -8.15 -5.01
C VAL A 7 -3.86 -7.99 -5.79
N ARG A 8 -4.85 -7.31 -5.19
CA ARG A 8 -6.11 -7.05 -5.89
C ARG A 8 -6.72 -5.73 -5.44
N ARG A 9 -7.50 -5.16 -6.33
CA ARG A 9 -8.33 -4.02 -5.95
C ARG A 9 -9.54 -4.54 -5.18
N ALA A 10 -9.84 -3.89 -4.07
CA ALA A 10 -11.05 -4.14 -3.32
C ALA A 10 -12.05 -3.02 -3.60
N ASP A 11 -13.23 -3.11 -2.98
CA ASP A 11 -14.21 -2.04 -3.07
C ASP A 11 -13.63 -0.75 -2.49
N ASP A 12 -14.00 0.38 -3.08
CA ASP A 12 -13.57 1.67 -2.57
C ASP A 12 -14.09 1.90 -1.17
N CYS A 13 -13.33 2.65 -0.40
CA CYS A 13 -13.71 3.07 0.93
C CYS A 13 -13.81 4.60 0.90
N GLY A 14 -15.02 5.11 0.68
CA GLY A 14 -15.22 6.54 0.49
C GLY A 14 -14.47 7.05 -0.74
N ALA A 15 -13.65 8.07 -0.58
CA ALA A 15 -12.85 8.62 -1.66
C ALA A 15 -11.57 7.82 -1.94
N TRP A 16 -11.32 6.76 -1.17
CA TRP A 16 -10.08 6.00 -1.24
C TRP A 16 -10.25 4.73 -2.04
N ALA A 17 -9.32 4.49 -2.96
CA ALA A 17 -9.18 3.21 -3.63
C ALA A 17 -8.42 2.28 -2.69
N VAL A 18 -8.91 1.07 -2.52
CA VAL A 18 -8.29 0.10 -1.61
C VAL A 18 -7.67 -1.02 -2.42
N VAL A 19 -6.40 -1.31 -2.12
CA VAL A 19 -5.65 -2.41 -2.74
C VAL A 19 -5.27 -3.37 -1.62
N VAL A 20 -5.68 -4.62 -1.75
CA VAL A 20 -5.39 -5.65 -0.74
C VAL A 20 -4.22 -6.50 -1.19
N LEU A 21 -3.23 -6.61 -0.32
CA LEU A 21 -2.08 -7.48 -0.53
C LEU A 21 -2.19 -8.66 0.42
N HIS A 22 -1.74 -9.83 -0.03
CA HIS A 22 -1.82 -11.04 0.76
C HIS A 22 -0.53 -11.85 0.64
N GLY A 23 -0.03 -12.32 1.77
CA GLY A 23 1.14 -13.20 1.83
C GLY A 23 2.46 -12.44 1.87
N GLU A 24 3.48 -12.99 1.22
CA GLU A 24 4.78 -12.36 1.15
C GLU A 24 4.85 -11.44 -0.05
N VAL A 25 5.19 -10.19 0.19
CA VAL A 25 5.31 -9.19 -0.88
C VAL A 25 6.78 -9.03 -1.22
N ASP A 26 7.20 -9.74 -2.23
CA ASP A 26 8.59 -9.87 -2.63
C ASP A 26 8.79 -9.44 -4.09
N LEU A 27 9.98 -9.71 -4.62
CA LEU A 27 10.33 -9.37 -5.99
C LEU A 27 9.33 -9.94 -6.99
N ALA A 28 8.77 -11.13 -6.74
CA ALA A 28 7.83 -11.76 -7.66
C ALA A 28 6.49 -11.03 -7.69
N LEU A 29 6.05 -10.47 -6.56
CA LEU A 29 4.76 -9.78 -6.47
C LEU A 29 4.84 -8.29 -6.77
N ALA A 30 6.02 -7.69 -6.62
CA ALA A 30 6.20 -6.24 -6.81
C ALA A 30 5.70 -5.72 -8.16
N PRO A 31 5.93 -6.40 -9.29
CA PRO A 31 5.40 -5.94 -10.58
C PRO A 31 3.88 -5.89 -10.63
N ALA A 32 3.19 -6.85 -10.03
CA ALA A 32 1.73 -6.88 -10.01
C ALA A 32 1.17 -5.71 -9.20
N LEU A 33 1.81 -5.39 -8.07
CA LEU A 33 1.42 -4.24 -7.27
C LEU A 33 1.61 -2.95 -8.07
N ARG A 34 2.73 -2.82 -8.76
CA ARG A 34 3.00 -1.64 -9.56
C ARG A 34 1.97 -1.46 -10.67
N GLU A 35 1.58 -2.55 -11.33
CA GLU A 35 0.57 -2.49 -12.39
C GLU A 35 -0.77 -1.96 -11.87
N ILE A 36 -1.18 -2.41 -10.68
CA ILE A 36 -2.43 -1.93 -10.08
C ILE A 36 -2.34 -0.46 -9.73
N VAL A 37 -1.21 -0.03 -9.18
CA VAL A 37 -0.97 1.39 -8.87
C VAL A 37 -1.03 2.21 -10.16
N ASP A 38 -0.35 1.77 -11.22
CA ASP A 38 -0.34 2.48 -12.49
C ASP A 38 -1.76 2.60 -13.07
N ALA A 39 -2.56 1.55 -12.97
CA ALA A 39 -3.95 1.57 -13.46
C ALA A 39 -4.79 2.58 -12.67
N LEU A 40 -4.63 2.63 -11.35
CA LEU A 40 -5.34 3.60 -10.52
C LEU A 40 -4.95 5.02 -10.87
N ILE A 41 -3.67 5.28 -11.01
CA ILE A 41 -3.17 6.61 -11.37
C ILE A 41 -3.69 7.03 -12.76
N ALA A 42 -3.71 6.10 -13.72
CA ALA A 42 -4.25 6.37 -15.05
C ALA A 42 -5.74 6.71 -15.02
N GLU A 43 -6.47 6.18 -14.04
CA GLU A 43 -7.89 6.50 -13.84
C GLU A 43 -8.10 7.79 -13.03
N GLY A 44 -7.04 8.45 -12.62
CA GLY A 44 -7.12 9.62 -11.76
C GLY A 44 -7.39 9.28 -10.30
N ARG A 45 -7.24 8.01 -9.91
CA ARG A 45 -7.48 7.54 -8.54
C ARG A 45 -6.17 7.63 -7.75
N ALA A 46 -5.93 8.81 -7.17
CA ALA A 46 -4.68 9.10 -6.48
C ALA A 46 -4.76 9.03 -4.95
N ARG A 47 -5.90 8.68 -4.40
CA ARG A 47 -6.07 8.43 -2.97
C ARG A 47 -6.12 6.91 -2.78
N ILE A 48 -5.01 6.35 -2.32
CA ILE A 48 -4.81 4.90 -2.32
C ILE A 48 -4.50 4.42 -0.91
N VAL A 49 -5.25 3.41 -0.46
CA VAL A 49 -4.95 2.69 0.77
C VAL A 49 -4.45 1.30 0.39
N LEU A 50 -3.27 0.93 0.86
CA LEU A 50 -2.77 -0.43 0.74
C LEU A 50 -3.11 -1.17 2.03
N ASP A 51 -3.93 -2.19 1.91
CA ASP A 51 -4.31 -3.03 3.04
C ASP A 51 -3.26 -4.12 3.21
N LEU A 52 -2.50 -4.02 4.30
CA LEU A 52 -1.39 -4.90 4.60
C LEU A 52 -1.70 -5.89 5.71
N GLU A 53 -2.96 -5.99 6.13
CA GLU A 53 -3.33 -6.83 7.28
C GLU A 53 -2.98 -8.30 7.08
N ASP A 54 -3.04 -8.78 5.84
CA ASP A 54 -2.74 -10.17 5.52
C ASP A 54 -1.33 -10.37 4.93
N VAL A 55 -0.47 -9.36 5.04
CA VAL A 55 0.91 -9.44 4.60
C VAL A 55 1.77 -9.96 5.75
N SER A 56 2.51 -11.04 5.50
CA SER A 56 3.39 -11.65 6.50
C SER A 56 4.83 -11.19 6.38
N PHE A 57 5.22 -10.71 5.22
CA PHE A 57 6.61 -10.33 4.96
C PHE A 57 6.68 -9.37 3.76
N MET A 58 7.63 -8.46 3.81
CA MET A 58 7.87 -7.53 2.71
C MET A 58 9.39 -7.34 2.56
N ASP A 59 9.87 -7.34 1.32
CA ASP A 59 11.29 -7.11 1.05
C ASP A 59 11.54 -5.72 0.44
N SER A 60 12.79 -5.45 0.09
CA SER A 60 13.17 -4.15 -0.45
C SER A 60 12.54 -3.84 -1.81
N SER A 61 12.20 -4.87 -2.59
CA SER A 61 11.52 -4.67 -3.88
C SER A 61 10.14 -4.09 -3.65
N ALA A 62 9.42 -4.59 -2.65
CA ALA A 62 8.12 -4.07 -2.28
C ALA A 62 8.24 -2.63 -1.78
N LEU A 63 9.25 -2.33 -0.95
CA LEU A 63 9.47 -0.96 -0.49
C LEU A 63 9.65 0.00 -1.65
N GLY A 64 10.38 -0.42 -2.68
CA GLY A 64 10.56 0.40 -3.88
C GLY A 64 9.22 0.76 -4.53
N VAL A 65 8.29 -0.20 -4.59
CA VAL A 65 6.96 0.06 -5.15
C VAL A 65 6.14 0.97 -4.23
N LEU A 66 6.27 0.84 -2.91
CA LEU A 66 5.60 1.76 -1.98
C LEU A 66 6.04 3.21 -2.22
N VAL A 67 7.34 3.42 -2.36
CA VAL A 67 7.87 4.76 -2.65
C VAL A 67 7.36 5.26 -4.00
N TYR A 68 7.37 4.40 -5.00
CA TYR A 68 6.85 4.72 -6.31
C TYR A 68 5.37 5.14 -6.23
N ALA A 69 4.55 4.34 -5.55
CA ALA A 69 3.13 4.62 -5.39
C ALA A 69 2.88 5.95 -4.68
N MET A 70 3.65 6.21 -3.63
CA MET A 70 3.55 7.45 -2.87
C MET A 70 3.83 8.66 -3.79
N ARG A 71 4.89 8.60 -4.57
CA ARG A 71 5.26 9.70 -5.46
C ARG A 71 4.23 9.92 -6.56
N GLN A 72 3.70 8.85 -7.13
CA GLN A 72 2.69 8.96 -8.17
C GLN A 72 1.40 9.56 -7.62
N ALA A 73 0.99 9.15 -6.42
CA ALA A 73 -0.20 9.69 -5.79
C ALA A 73 -0.03 11.18 -5.48
N GLU A 74 1.10 11.55 -4.91
CA GLU A 74 1.38 12.96 -4.55
C GLU A 74 1.45 13.86 -5.78
N ALA A 75 1.94 13.35 -6.90
CA ALA A 75 2.00 14.12 -8.14
C ALA A 75 0.62 14.52 -8.65
N LEU A 76 -0.43 13.82 -8.23
CA LEU A 76 -1.83 14.13 -8.57
C LEU A 76 -2.59 14.69 -7.36
N ASP A 77 -1.88 15.27 -6.40
CA ASP A 77 -2.46 15.83 -5.17
C ASP A 77 -3.21 14.81 -4.32
N GLY A 78 -2.86 13.55 -4.47
CA GLY A 78 -3.40 12.47 -3.66
C GLY A 78 -2.45 12.06 -2.55
N ALA A 79 -2.63 10.85 -2.06
CA ALA A 79 -1.80 10.31 -0.99
C ALA A 79 -1.84 8.78 -0.98
N LEU A 80 -0.77 8.18 -0.49
CA LEU A 80 -0.71 6.76 -0.19
C LEU A 80 -0.85 6.60 1.33
N ARG A 81 -1.70 5.68 1.76
CA ARG A 81 -1.83 5.30 3.16
C ARG A 81 -1.65 3.80 3.30
N LEU A 82 -1.07 3.37 4.41
CA LEU A 82 -0.85 1.95 4.70
C LEU A 82 -1.73 1.55 5.88
N ALA A 83 -2.37 0.39 5.78
CA ALA A 83 -3.30 -0.10 6.78
C ALA A 83 -2.87 -1.45 7.33
N GLY A 84 -2.75 -1.56 8.65
CA GLY A 84 -2.56 -2.81 9.36
C GLY A 84 -1.26 -3.57 9.12
N PRO A 85 -0.10 -2.89 8.98
CA PRO A 85 1.15 -3.63 8.75
C PRO A 85 1.52 -4.49 9.95
N CYS A 86 2.03 -5.70 9.70
CA CYS A 86 2.56 -6.56 10.75
C CYS A 86 3.87 -5.99 11.30
N GLU A 87 4.39 -6.60 12.35
CA GLU A 87 5.58 -6.09 13.02
C GLU A 87 6.81 -6.05 12.10
N GLN A 88 7.00 -7.08 11.26
CA GLN A 88 8.12 -7.12 10.33
C GLN A 88 8.06 -5.92 9.37
N VAL A 89 6.87 -5.62 8.83
CA VAL A 89 6.68 -4.50 7.92
C VAL A 89 6.86 -3.17 8.66
N ARG A 90 6.32 -3.04 9.87
CA ARG A 90 6.49 -1.83 10.69
C ARG A 90 7.96 -1.54 10.93
N ARG A 91 8.73 -2.57 11.30
CA ARG A 91 10.16 -2.42 11.56
C ARG A 91 10.89 -1.94 10.31
N MET A 92 10.54 -2.51 9.17
CA MET A 92 11.11 -2.13 7.90
C MET A 92 10.83 -0.67 7.56
N LEU A 93 9.60 -0.22 7.80
CA LEU A 93 9.22 1.17 7.58
C LEU A 93 10.00 2.11 8.51
N GLU A 94 10.23 1.70 9.76
CA GLU A 94 11.02 2.47 10.71
C GLU A 94 12.49 2.57 10.28
N LEU A 95 13.09 1.42 9.95
CA LEU A 95 14.51 1.36 9.59
C LEU A 95 14.84 2.15 8.32
N THR A 96 13.91 2.23 7.39
CA THR A 96 14.11 2.96 6.14
C THR A 96 13.67 4.42 6.22
N GLY A 97 13.02 4.80 7.30
CA GLY A 97 12.46 6.15 7.44
C GLY A 97 11.18 6.37 6.66
N LEU A 98 10.71 5.37 5.92
CA LEU A 98 9.50 5.53 5.10
C LEU A 98 8.27 5.81 5.97
N GLY A 99 8.24 5.27 7.18
CA GLY A 99 7.14 5.50 8.13
C GLY A 99 6.97 6.96 8.55
N THR A 100 7.97 7.81 8.30
CA THR A 100 7.86 9.25 8.63
C THR A 100 7.25 10.05 7.49
N VAL A 101 7.17 9.50 6.29
CA VAL A 101 6.65 10.20 5.11
C VAL A 101 5.36 9.58 4.56
N VAL A 102 5.01 8.38 5.01
CA VAL A 102 3.78 7.70 4.64
C VAL A 102 2.94 7.50 5.92
N GLN A 103 1.65 7.77 5.83
CA GLN A 103 0.77 7.56 6.97
C GLN A 103 0.44 6.08 7.15
N VAL A 104 0.54 5.61 8.39
CA VAL A 104 0.28 4.22 8.74
C VAL A 104 -0.87 4.16 9.75
N PHE A 105 -1.85 3.31 9.48
CA PHE A 105 -3.04 3.17 10.30
C PHE A 105 -3.20 1.73 10.77
N ALA A 106 -4.00 1.55 11.80
CA ALA A 106 -4.25 0.21 12.37
C ALA A 106 -5.04 -0.70 11.41
N GLY A 107 -5.87 -0.13 10.55
CA GLY A 107 -6.66 -0.88 9.59
C GLY A 107 -7.24 0.01 8.52
N VAL A 108 -7.97 -0.60 7.58
CA VAL A 108 -8.53 0.11 6.42
C VAL A 108 -9.54 1.18 6.85
N ALA A 109 -10.44 0.86 7.78
CA ALA A 109 -11.44 1.83 8.22
C ALA A 109 -10.78 3.09 8.77
N ALA A 110 -9.78 2.93 9.63
CA ALA A 110 -9.06 4.07 10.19
C ALA A 110 -8.34 4.87 9.11
N ALA A 111 -7.75 4.17 8.13
CA ALA A 111 -7.04 4.83 7.03
C ALA A 111 -7.99 5.64 6.15
N CYS A 112 -9.21 5.14 5.93
CA CYS A 112 -10.19 5.82 5.08
C CYS A 112 -10.86 7.00 5.78
N ASP A 113 -11.09 6.87 7.09
CA ASP A 113 -11.85 7.86 7.86
C ASP A 113 -11.00 9.04 8.33
N HIS A 114 -9.67 8.88 8.31
CA HIS A 114 -8.79 9.94 8.79
C HIS A 114 -8.84 11.12 7.83
N PRO A 115 -9.05 12.34 8.33
CA PRO A 115 -9.12 13.50 7.44
C PRO A 115 -7.78 13.79 6.76
N ASP A 116 -7.86 14.43 5.61
CA ASP A 116 -6.66 14.92 4.92
C ASP A 116 -6.07 16.09 5.72
N LEU A 117 -4.77 16.16 5.70
CA LEU A 117 -4.05 17.26 6.35
C LEU A 117 -3.56 18.25 5.32
#